data_7d1880e531e887d84e87f4f70362852a
#
_entry.id   7d1880e531e887d84e87f4f70362852a
#
_cell.length_a   1.000
_cell.length_b   1.000
_cell.length_c   1.000
_cell.angle_alpha   90.00
_cell.angle_beta   90.00
_cell.angle_gamma   90.00
#
_symmetry.space_group_name_H-M   'P 1'
#
loop_
_entity.id
_entity.type
_entity.pdbx_description
1 polymer ?
#
loop_
_entity_poly.entity_id
_entity_poly.type
_entity_poly.pdbx_seq_one_letter_code
_entity_poly.pdbx_strand_id
1 'polypeptide(L)'
;MTIDKRVALAADAVADIPDGAALGIGGFGPSRTYQALIPALLERGTKDLRVVANSVGGNPNSIWTLLENHRISHITVSISRGADEFIRSGEIGIELVPQGTLVERLRAGGSGIAAFYTKTGYGTRVAEGKDVRWFEGEPYIMECGLELDFAFVRAHRADRYGNVSFRGVGRNLNPAMAKAARVVIVEAEHVVEALDADEIDLPGIFVTRVVQQAAEIVPFPTVRRGGADIDTPVRYDGKAGWTRREMAGVAAELLPEPSYVNLGLGIPTLVSNFTEGRDIVTHAENGLLGAGEDATPDDYDQDIYNAGSYYVHLDGGASFFDSVTSFEMIRGGKVDFVILGALQVDSYGSLASWATADRHGGTIGGAMDLAAGGAQLMVMMPHLTNDKDQKLVRRCTYPLTGVGCVDYVVTDLCVLHRVDGRFVVQRVAPGFNFDEVAALTEMPLTCA
;
A
#
# COMPACT_ATOMS: atom_id res chain seq x y z
N MET A 1 40.79 9.42 -11.22
CA MET A 1 39.57 10.21 -11.27
C MET A 1 38.87 10.07 -9.93
N THR A 2 38.59 11.17 -9.26
CA THR A 2 37.81 11.16 -8.04
C THR A 2 36.33 11.06 -8.45
N ILE A 3 35.63 10.03 -7.97
CA ILE A 3 34.17 9.91 -8.19
C ILE A 3 33.48 11.01 -7.37
N ASP A 4 32.75 11.89 -8.04
CA ASP A 4 31.85 12.87 -7.41
C ASP A 4 30.58 12.96 -8.23
N LYS A 5 29.47 12.55 -7.64
CA LYS A 5 28.15 12.48 -8.27
C LYS A 5 27.23 13.63 -7.86
N ARG A 6 27.75 14.55 -7.06
CA ARG A 6 26.99 15.72 -6.61
C ARG A 6 26.75 16.66 -7.81
N VAL A 7 25.54 17.13 -7.93
CA VAL A 7 25.11 18.13 -8.92
C VAL A 7 24.59 19.35 -8.17
N ALA A 8 25.12 20.52 -8.50
CA ALA A 8 24.81 21.75 -7.76
C ALA A 8 23.36 22.23 -7.98
N LEU A 9 22.82 22.05 -9.19
CA LEU A 9 21.49 22.52 -9.54
C LEU A 9 20.60 21.36 -9.98
N ALA A 10 19.37 21.32 -9.48
CA ALA A 10 18.38 20.33 -9.88
C ALA A 10 18.07 20.41 -11.39
N ALA A 11 18.12 21.60 -11.98
CA ALA A 11 17.95 21.81 -13.43
C ALA A 11 18.98 21.02 -14.24
N ASP A 12 20.24 21.00 -13.82
CA ASP A 12 21.31 20.23 -14.49
C ASP A 12 21.10 18.73 -14.29
N ALA A 13 20.57 18.33 -13.12
CA ALA A 13 20.33 16.93 -12.81
C ALA A 13 19.23 16.31 -13.67
N VAL A 14 18.25 17.07 -14.14
CA VAL A 14 17.14 16.63 -14.99
C VAL A 14 17.30 17.00 -16.47
N ALA A 15 18.43 17.64 -16.83
CA ALA A 15 18.62 18.27 -18.15
C ALA A 15 18.54 17.30 -19.35
N ASP A 16 18.82 16.03 -19.18
CA ASP A 16 18.82 14.99 -20.22
C ASP A 16 17.57 14.10 -20.23
N ILE A 17 16.57 14.36 -19.39
CA ILE A 17 15.31 13.59 -19.41
C ILE A 17 14.50 13.95 -20.65
N PRO A 18 14.37 13.06 -21.65
CA PRO A 18 13.63 13.37 -22.87
C PRO A 18 12.11 13.24 -22.69
N ASP A 19 11.36 13.80 -23.64
CA ASP A 19 9.94 13.51 -23.77
C ASP A 19 9.73 12.00 -23.96
N GLY A 20 8.65 11.45 -23.37
CA GLY A 20 8.31 10.04 -23.45
C GLY A 20 9.12 9.11 -22.54
N ALA A 21 10.04 9.62 -21.72
CA ALA A 21 10.86 8.81 -20.82
C ALA A 21 10.03 7.99 -19.83
N ALA A 22 10.50 6.78 -19.52
CA ALA A 22 10.00 5.98 -18.41
C ALA A 22 10.65 6.46 -17.10
N LEU A 23 9.86 7.15 -16.28
CA LEU A 23 10.31 7.76 -15.02
C LEU A 23 9.73 7.05 -13.80
N GLY A 24 10.60 6.41 -13.01
CA GLY A 24 10.25 5.92 -11.69
C GLY A 24 10.28 7.03 -10.65
N ILE A 25 9.26 7.12 -9.82
CA ILE A 25 9.21 8.06 -8.69
C ILE A 25 9.05 7.27 -7.41
N GLY A 26 10.13 7.20 -6.62
CA GLY A 26 10.17 6.53 -5.33
C GLY A 26 9.30 7.23 -4.30
N GLY A 27 9.06 6.55 -3.19
CA GLY A 27 8.29 7.08 -2.07
C GLY A 27 6.96 6.38 -1.84
N PHE A 28 6.50 6.48 -0.60
CA PHE A 28 5.22 5.95 -0.13
C PHE A 28 4.59 7.02 0.78
N GLY A 29 3.27 7.24 0.68
CA GLY A 29 2.60 8.22 1.54
C GLY A 29 3.25 9.61 1.52
N PRO A 30 3.60 10.18 2.68
CA PRO A 30 4.23 11.50 2.79
C PRO A 30 5.59 11.62 2.11
N SER A 31 6.39 10.53 2.05
CA SER A 31 7.77 10.54 1.55
C SER A 31 7.93 10.62 0.02
N ARG A 32 6.86 10.83 -0.74
CA ARG A 32 6.88 10.88 -2.22
C ARG A 32 6.96 12.28 -2.81
N THR A 33 7.30 13.29 -2.03
CA THR A 33 7.46 14.69 -2.49
C THR A 33 8.93 15.00 -2.73
N TYR A 34 9.20 15.75 -3.80
CA TYR A 34 10.54 16.13 -4.23
C TYR A 34 10.62 17.65 -4.38
N GLN A 35 11.33 18.30 -3.48
CA GLN A 35 11.35 19.76 -3.40
C GLN A 35 12.23 20.44 -4.46
N ALA A 36 13.14 19.69 -5.08
CA ALA A 36 14.03 20.18 -6.12
C ALA A 36 13.75 19.55 -7.49
N LEU A 37 13.65 18.22 -7.57
CA LEU A 37 13.61 17.50 -8.86
C LEU A 37 12.29 17.69 -9.63
N ILE A 38 11.13 17.62 -8.94
CA ILE A 38 9.83 17.79 -9.60
C ILE A 38 9.66 19.23 -10.14
N PRO A 39 9.93 20.30 -9.37
CA PRO A 39 9.92 21.66 -9.91
C PRO A 39 10.86 21.85 -11.10
N ALA A 40 12.10 21.35 -11.01
CA ALA A 40 13.07 21.47 -12.10
C ALA A 40 12.62 20.74 -13.38
N LEU A 41 12.03 19.55 -13.23
CA LEU A 41 11.48 18.80 -14.37
C LEU A 41 10.30 19.52 -15.02
N LEU A 42 9.45 20.15 -14.20
CA LEU A 42 8.32 20.95 -14.67
C LEU A 42 8.78 22.18 -15.44
N GLU A 43 9.78 22.94 -14.92
CA GLU A 43 10.38 24.11 -15.57
C GLU A 43 11.05 23.74 -16.91
N ARG A 44 11.73 22.60 -16.95
CA ARG A 44 12.31 22.06 -18.18
C ARG A 44 11.26 21.87 -19.29
N GLY A 45 10.01 21.57 -18.91
CA GLY A 45 8.91 21.41 -19.84
C GLY A 45 8.81 20.01 -20.47
N THR A 46 9.54 19.00 -19.95
CA THR A 46 9.46 17.61 -20.38
C THR A 46 8.03 17.09 -20.30
N LYS A 47 7.58 16.37 -21.32
CA LYS A 47 6.20 15.90 -21.48
C LYS A 47 6.12 14.45 -21.93
N ASP A 48 4.89 13.95 -22.06
CA ASP A 48 4.57 12.58 -22.48
C ASP A 48 5.25 11.50 -21.63
N LEU A 49 5.56 11.82 -20.36
CA LEU A 49 6.23 10.90 -19.42
C LEU A 49 5.38 9.66 -19.15
N ARG A 50 6.05 8.51 -19.09
CA ARG A 50 5.48 7.25 -18.61
C ARG A 50 5.93 7.04 -17.18
N VAL A 51 5.08 7.37 -16.23
CA VAL A 51 5.44 7.39 -14.80
C VAL A 51 5.12 6.07 -14.12
N VAL A 52 6.08 5.56 -13.36
CA VAL A 52 5.94 4.37 -12.50
C VAL A 52 6.09 4.79 -11.04
N ALA A 53 5.09 4.48 -10.22
CA ALA A 53 5.13 4.80 -8.78
C ALA A 53 4.12 3.97 -7.98
N ASN A 54 4.19 4.06 -6.65
CA ASN A 54 3.20 3.42 -5.79
C ASN A 54 1.80 4.02 -5.98
N SER A 55 1.70 5.33 -6.00
CA SER A 55 0.41 6.03 -6.07
C SER A 55 0.56 7.42 -6.66
N VAL A 56 -0.52 7.93 -7.26
CA VAL A 56 -0.56 9.29 -7.82
C VAL A 56 -0.45 10.34 -6.71
N GLY A 57 -1.21 10.18 -5.65
CA GLY A 57 -1.25 11.13 -4.52
C GLY A 57 -2.00 12.42 -4.84
N GLY A 58 -1.81 13.43 -4.03
CA GLY A 58 -2.41 14.77 -4.17
C GLY A 58 -1.53 15.85 -3.56
N ASN A 59 -0.25 15.51 -3.29
CA ASN A 59 0.68 16.42 -2.62
C ASN A 59 1.36 17.34 -3.66
N PRO A 60 1.68 18.59 -3.29
CA PRO A 60 2.57 19.43 -4.07
C PRO A 60 3.93 18.74 -4.31
N ASN A 61 4.61 19.10 -5.39
CA ASN A 61 5.92 18.57 -5.75
C ASN A 61 5.99 17.02 -5.78
N SER A 62 4.93 16.41 -6.30
CA SER A 62 4.79 14.96 -6.51
C SER A 62 4.33 14.66 -7.93
N ILE A 63 3.99 13.40 -8.21
CA ILE A 63 3.36 12.99 -9.48
C ILE A 63 2.13 13.84 -9.79
N TRP A 64 1.36 14.20 -8.77
CA TRP A 64 0.17 15.05 -8.93
C TRP A 64 0.51 16.36 -9.64
N THR A 65 1.62 17.01 -9.27
CA THR A 65 2.08 18.24 -9.93
C THR A 65 2.37 18.06 -11.42
N LEU A 66 2.99 16.93 -11.79
CA LEU A 66 3.23 16.60 -13.20
C LEU A 66 1.92 16.31 -13.97
N LEU A 67 0.97 15.65 -13.30
CA LEU A 67 -0.33 15.31 -13.86
C LEU A 67 -1.18 16.57 -14.12
N GLU A 68 -1.31 17.47 -13.13
CA GLU A 68 -2.03 18.74 -13.26
C GLU A 68 -1.46 19.64 -14.35
N ASN A 69 -0.18 19.52 -14.64
CA ASN A 69 0.50 20.27 -15.69
C ASN A 69 0.60 19.52 -17.03
N HIS A 70 -0.18 18.44 -17.21
CA HIS A 70 -0.28 17.67 -18.47
C HIS A 70 1.09 17.16 -18.98
N ARG A 71 1.93 16.64 -18.06
CA ARG A 71 3.29 16.14 -18.39
C ARG A 71 3.33 14.62 -18.55
N ILE A 72 2.24 13.93 -18.21
CA ILE A 72 2.18 12.47 -18.16
C ILE A 72 1.27 11.96 -19.27
N SER A 73 1.73 10.93 -20.00
CA SER A 73 0.93 10.20 -20.99
C SER A 73 0.45 8.85 -20.47
N HIS A 74 1.18 8.25 -19.51
CA HIS A 74 0.85 6.93 -18.95
C HIS A 74 1.31 6.82 -17.51
N ILE A 75 0.50 6.14 -16.68
CA ILE A 75 0.88 5.80 -15.29
C ILE A 75 0.79 4.29 -15.05
N THR A 76 1.81 3.73 -14.40
CA THR A 76 1.80 2.36 -13.83
C THR A 76 1.88 2.50 -12.30
N VAL A 77 0.77 2.22 -11.62
CA VAL A 77 0.62 2.49 -10.18
C VAL A 77 -0.23 1.41 -9.50
N SER A 78 -0.11 1.30 -8.18
CA SER A 78 -1.01 0.47 -7.36
C SER A 78 -2.25 1.23 -6.90
N ILE A 79 -2.17 2.55 -6.83
CA ILE A 79 -3.23 3.44 -6.34
C ILE A 79 -3.34 4.63 -7.28
N SER A 80 -4.43 4.71 -8.05
CA SER A 80 -4.70 5.81 -8.99
C SER A 80 -5.56 6.92 -8.41
N ARG A 81 -5.89 6.86 -7.12
CA ARG A 81 -6.79 7.84 -6.49
C ARG A 81 -6.36 9.28 -6.79
N GLY A 82 -7.30 10.07 -7.30
CA GLY A 82 -7.08 11.43 -7.76
C GLY A 82 -6.93 11.57 -9.28
N ALA A 83 -6.50 10.52 -10.01
CA ALA A 83 -6.33 10.56 -11.47
C ALA A 83 -7.59 10.15 -12.25
N ASP A 84 -8.70 9.86 -11.58
CA ASP A 84 -9.92 9.28 -12.19
C ASP A 84 -10.45 10.12 -13.38
N GLU A 85 -10.34 11.46 -13.34
CA GLU A 85 -10.80 12.34 -14.41
C GLU A 85 -9.90 12.26 -15.65
N PHE A 86 -8.58 12.29 -15.46
CA PHE A 86 -7.58 12.18 -16.54
C PHE A 86 -7.66 10.81 -17.23
N ILE A 87 -7.94 9.74 -16.45
CA ILE A 87 -8.13 8.40 -17.00
C ILE A 87 -9.43 8.32 -17.80
N ARG A 88 -10.54 8.84 -17.27
CA ARG A 88 -11.85 8.81 -17.91
C ARG A 88 -11.90 9.64 -19.20
N SER A 89 -11.21 10.77 -19.23
CA SER A 89 -11.11 11.61 -20.45
C SER A 89 -10.26 10.97 -21.54
N GLY A 90 -9.47 9.94 -21.22
CA GLY A 90 -8.50 9.33 -22.13
C GLY A 90 -7.23 10.14 -22.30
N GLU A 91 -7.01 11.18 -21.50
CA GLU A 91 -5.79 11.99 -21.53
C GLU A 91 -4.55 11.18 -21.15
N ILE A 92 -4.68 10.27 -20.17
CA ILE A 92 -3.61 9.37 -19.75
C ILE A 92 -4.02 7.91 -19.85
N GLY A 93 -3.06 7.06 -20.27
CA GLY A 93 -3.17 5.60 -20.09
C GLY A 93 -2.88 5.19 -18.66
N ILE A 94 -3.45 4.06 -18.22
CA ILE A 94 -3.22 3.50 -16.89
C ILE A 94 -2.97 2.00 -16.94
N GLU A 95 -1.97 1.55 -16.17
CA GLU A 95 -1.80 0.16 -15.73
C GLU A 95 -1.91 0.11 -14.21
N LEU A 96 -2.95 -0.56 -13.68
CA LEU A 96 -3.08 -0.82 -12.26
C LEU A 96 -2.43 -2.16 -11.92
N VAL A 97 -1.47 -2.13 -11.00
CA VAL A 97 -0.66 -3.30 -10.60
C VAL A 97 -0.75 -3.49 -9.09
N PRO A 98 -0.96 -4.72 -8.57
CA PRO A 98 -0.83 -4.98 -7.14
C PRO A 98 0.54 -4.53 -6.62
N GLN A 99 0.57 -3.97 -5.43
CA GLN A 99 1.76 -3.26 -4.93
C GLN A 99 2.99 -4.17 -4.82
N GLY A 100 2.82 -5.40 -4.29
CA GLY A 100 3.90 -6.37 -4.24
C GLY A 100 4.34 -6.85 -5.62
N THR A 101 3.40 -6.97 -6.57
CA THR A 101 3.72 -7.26 -7.97
C THR A 101 4.51 -6.13 -8.62
N LEU A 102 4.13 -4.86 -8.38
CA LEU A 102 4.86 -3.69 -8.87
C LEU A 102 6.31 -3.68 -8.36
N VAL A 103 6.47 -3.90 -7.05
CA VAL A 103 7.79 -3.97 -6.40
C VAL A 103 8.63 -5.11 -6.98
N GLU A 104 8.04 -6.30 -7.18
CA GLU A 104 8.74 -7.45 -7.73
C GLU A 104 9.09 -7.25 -9.22
N ARG A 105 8.24 -6.60 -10.01
CA ARG A 105 8.55 -6.24 -11.40
C ARG A 105 9.74 -5.29 -11.49
N LEU A 106 9.82 -4.30 -10.59
CA LEU A 106 11.00 -3.41 -10.47
C LEU A 106 12.24 -4.19 -10.05
N ARG A 107 12.14 -5.05 -9.03
CA ARG A 107 13.26 -5.89 -8.57
C ARG A 107 13.76 -6.80 -9.70
N ALA A 108 12.85 -7.46 -10.41
CA ALA A 108 13.18 -8.36 -11.52
C ALA A 108 13.87 -7.59 -12.66
N GLY A 109 13.31 -6.47 -13.13
CA GLY A 109 13.92 -5.63 -14.17
C GLY A 109 15.31 -5.16 -13.78
N GLY A 110 15.47 -4.63 -12.56
CA GLY A 110 16.75 -4.17 -12.04
C GLY A 110 17.79 -5.28 -11.82
N SER A 111 17.36 -6.54 -11.78
CA SER A 111 18.23 -7.72 -11.62
C SER A 111 18.47 -8.49 -12.91
N GLY A 112 17.98 -8.02 -14.07
CA GLY A 112 18.09 -8.71 -15.35
C GLY A 112 17.19 -9.94 -15.45
N ILE A 113 16.12 -10.04 -14.65
CA ILE A 113 15.14 -11.12 -14.69
C ILE A 113 13.98 -10.68 -15.57
N ALA A 114 13.80 -11.33 -16.70
CA ALA A 114 12.82 -10.94 -17.72
C ALA A 114 11.37 -11.08 -17.22
N ALA A 115 11.06 -12.17 -16.50
CA ALA A 115 9.73 -12.48 -16.01
C ALA A 115 9.77 -13.41 -14.79
N PHE A 116 8.68 -13.42 -14.03
CA PHE A 116 8.47 -14.32 -12.90
C PHE A 116 6.99 -14.76 -12.84
N TYR A 117 6.70 -15.75 -12.01
CA TYR A 117 5.35 -16.21 -11.75
C TYR A 117 4.91 -15.90 -10.32
N THR A 118 3.68 -15.45 -10.15
CA THR A 118 3.09 -15.10 -8.84
C THR A 118 1.65 -15.58 -8.72
N LYS A 119 1.21 -15.91 -7.50
CA LYS A 119 -0.21 -16.19 -7.19
C LYS A 119 -1.05 -14.91 -7.12
N THR A 120 -0.40 -13.77 -6.84
CA THR A 120 -1.08 -12.47 -6.67
C THR A 120 -1.90 -12.12 -7.88
N GLY A 121 -3.21 -11.89 -7.67
CA GLY A 121 -4.12 -11.47 -8.71
C GLY A 121 -4.71 -12.61 -9.57
N TYR A 122 -4.34 -13.89 -9.37
CA TYR A 122 -4.99 -15.00 -10.07
C TYR A 122 -6.50 -15.03 -9.78
N GLY A 123 -7.30 -15.29 -10.81
CA GLY A 123 -8.77 -15.29 -10.72
C GLY A 123 -9.42 -13.90 -10.61
N THR A 124 -8.63 -12.84 -10.74
CA THR A 124 -9.11 -11.45 -10.75
C THR A 124 -8.88 -10.80 -12.12
N ARG A 125 -9.43 -9.59 -12.30
CA ARG A 125 -9.25 -8.79 -13.52
C ARG A 125 -7.77 -8.53 -13.87
N VAL A 126 -6.88 -8.52 -12.87
CA VAL A 126 -5.43 -8.31 -13.09
C VAL A 126 -4.79 -9.47 -13.87
N ALA A 127 -5.37 -10.66 -13.83
CA ALA A 127 -4.87 -11.84 -14.56
C ALA A 127 -5.30 -11.89 -16.03
N GLU A 128 -6.20 -11.02 -16.47
CA GLU A 128 -6.72 -11.04 -17.84
C GLU A 128 -5.59 -10.84 -18.87
N GLY A 129 -5.50 -11.75 -19.83
CA GLY A 129 -4.50 -11.74 -20.90
C GLY A 129 -3.08 -12.17 -20.51
N LYS A 130 -2.86 -12.59 -19.25
CA LYS A 130 -1.56 -13.07 -18.79
C LYS A 130 -1.44 -14.58 -18.88
N ASP A 131 -0.22 -15.08 -19.13
CA ASP A 131 0.09 -16.51 -19.10
C ASP A 131 -0.13 -17.07 -17.70
N VAL A 132 -0.80 -18.24 -17.64
CA VAL A 132 -1.02 -19.00 -16.42
C VAL A 132 -0.24 -20.28 -16.46
N ARG A 133 0.52 -20.57 -15.40
CA ARG A 133 1.16 -21.89 -15.20
C ARG A 133 0.80 -22.48 -13.85
N TRP A 134 0.81 -23.79 -13.82
CA TRP A 134 0.51 -24.56 -12.61
C TRP A 134 1.81 -25.12 -12.04
N PHE A 135 2.07 -24.84 -10.76
CA PHE A 135 3.18 -25.38 -10.00
C PHE A 135 2.62 -26.06 -8.76
N GLU A 136 2.93 -27.34 -8.57
CA GLU A 136 2.46 -28.14 -7.42
C GLU A 136 0.93 -28.12 -7.21
N GLY A 137 0.17 -28.03 -8.29
CA GLY A 137 -1.29 -27.97 -8.25
C GLY A 137 -1.89 -26.58 -8.01
N GLU A 138 -1.04 -25.55 -7.90
CA GLU A 138 -1.46 -24.16 -7.68
C GLU A 138 -1.24 -23.30 -8.93
N PRO A 139 -2.17 -22.40 -9.26
CA PRO A 139 -2.06 -21.52 -10.43
C PRO A 139 -1.24 -20.27 -10.13
N TYR A 140 -0.41 -19.87 -11.10
CA TYR A 140 0.39 -18.66 -11.06
C TYR A 140 0.23 -17.89 -12.36
N ILE A 141 0.23 -16.57 -12.30
CA ILE A 141 0.27 -15.68 -13.48
C ILE A 141 1.68 -15.18 -13.73
N MET A 142 2.04 -15.02 -14.99
CA MET A 142 3.33 -14.46 -15.39
C MET A 142 3.30 -12.92 -15.33
N GLU A 143 4.34 -12.35 -14.74
CA GLU A 143 4.61 -10.91 -14.73
C GLU A 143 5.99 -10.62 -15.30
N CYS A 144 6.10 -9.55 -16.10
CA CYS A 144 7.37 -9.14 -16.69
C CYS A 144 8.12 -8.16 -15.79
N GLY A 145 9.45 -8.23 -15.82
CA GLY A 145 10.32 -7.24 -15.21
C GLY A 145 10.06 -5.83 -15.78
N LEU A 146 10.22 -4.81 -14.94
CA LEU A 146 10.01 -3.42 -15.30
C LEU A 146 11.34 -2.67 -15.26
N GLU A 147 11.80 -2.17 -16.41
CA GLU A 147 12.98 -1.32 -16.53
C GLU A 147 12.57 0.14 -16.73
N LEU A 148 13.36 1.06 -16.18
CA LEU A 148 13.12 2.49 -16.23
C LEU A 148 14.29 3.21 -16.92
N ASP A 149 14.00 4.29 -17.62
CA ASP A 149 15.05 5.17 -18.18
C ASP A 149 15.66 6.02 -17.06
N PHE A 150 14.80 6.59 -16.20
CA PHE A 150 15.19 7.43 -15.07
C PHE A 150 14.44 7.03 -13.80
N ALA A 151 15.06 7.27 -12.64
CA ALA A 151 14.37 7.21 -11.37
C ALA A 151 14.72 8.41 -10.48
N PHE A 152 13.72 8.96 -9.82
CA PHE A 152 13.87 9.87 -8.70
C PHE A 152 13.78 9.08 -7.40
N VAL A 153 14.76 9.27 -6.54
CA VAL A 153 14.90 8.60 -5.24
C VAL A 153 15.05 9.67 -4.18
N ARG A 154 14.22 9.62 -3.15
CA ARG A 154 14.36 10.49 -2.00
C ARG A 154 15.16 9.81 -0.90
N ALA A 155 16.15 10.50 -0.35
CA ALA A 155 17.04 10.00 0.68
C ALA A 155 17.09 10.93 1.90
N HIS A 156 17.38 10.36 3.06
CA HIS A 156 17.74 11.15 4.24
C HIS A 156 19.16 11.71 4.09
N ARG A 157 20.14 10.84 3.78
CA ARG A 157 21.54 11.26 3.55
C ARG A 157 22.06 10.64 2.26
N ALA A 158 22.89 11.38 1.54
CA ALA A 158 23.67 10.84 0.43
C ALA A 158 25.09 11.44 0.44
N ASP A 159 26.06 10.68 -0.06
CA ASP A 159 27.45 11.15 -0.13
C ASP A 159 27.88 11.44 -1.58
N ARG A 160 29.10 11.98 -1.74
CA ARG A 160 29.67 12.31 -3.06
C ARG A 160 29.83 11.09 -3.96
N TYR A 161 29.95 9.90 -3.41
CA TYR A 161 30.05 8.66 -4.17
C TYR A 161 28.73 8.13 -4.65
N GLY A 162 27.61 8.75 -4.19
CA GLY A 162 26.25 8.34 -4.48
C GLY A 162 25.72 7.25 -3.54
N ASN A 163 26.42 6.95 -2.45
CA ASN A 163 25.87 6.08 -1.41
C ASN A 163 24.72 6.80 -0.71
N VAL A 164 23.69 6.04 -0.33
CA VAL A 164 22.43 6.57 0.22
C VAL A 164 22.09 5.88 1.53
N SER A 165 21.65 6.67 2.49
CA SER A 165 21.04 6.21 3.74
C SER A 165 19.63 6.75 3.84
N PHE A 166 18.68 5.87 4.19
CA PHE A 166 17.29 6.21 4.43
C PHE A 166 17.00 6.28 5.93
N ARG A 167 15.94 6.98 6.30
CA ARG A 167 15.47 7.05 7.68
C ARG A 167 14.04 6.50 7.79
N GLY A 168 13.78 5.75 8.84
CA GLY A 168 12.44 5.20 9.10
C GLY A 168 11.88 4.41 7.90
N VAL A 169 10.63 4.66 7.58
CA VAL A 169 9.93 4.07 6.43
C VAL A 169 10.28 4.74 5.09
N GLY A 170 11.22 5.69 5.07
CA GLY A 170 11.72 6.32 3.84
C GLY A 170 12.41 5.35 2.88
N ARG A 171 12.76 4.13 3.33
CA ARG A 171 13.25 3.05 2.47
C ARG A 171 12.24 2.67 1.40
N ASN A 172 11.05 2.30 1.80
CA ASN A 172 9.91 1.91 0.95
C ASN A 172 10.30 1.43 -0.47
N LEU A 173 9.75 2.04 -1.54
CA LEU A 173 10.05 1.67 -2.93
C LEU A 173 11.37 2.24 -3.46
N ASN A 174 12.03 3.14 -2.74
CA ASN A 174 13.21 3.86 -3.23
C ASN A 174 14.35 2.95 -3.71
N PRO A 175 14.77 1.90 -2.98
CA PRO A 175 15.83 1.00 -3.46
C PRO A 175 15.44 0.21 -4.71
N ALA A 176 14.18 -0.23 -4.82
CA ALA A 176 13.68 -0.96 -5.99
C ALA A 176 13.65 -0.07 -7.24
N MET A 177 13.18 1.17 -7.11
CA MET A 177 13.20 2.17 -8.20
C MET A 177 14.61 2.44 -8.69
N ALA A 178 15.57 2.66 -7.75
CA ALA A 178 16.96 2.90 -8.10
C ALA A 178 17.58 1.75 -8.88
N LYS A 179 17.34 0.51 -8.45
CA LYS A 179 17.92 -0.68 -9.10
C LYS A 179 17.33 -0.95 -10.47
N ALA A 180 16.09 -0.53 -10.73
CA ALA A 180 15.39 -0.74 -12.00
C ALA A 180 15.70 0.31 -13.07
N ALA A 181 16.38 1.41 -12.74
CA ALA A 181 16.60 2.54 -13.65
C ALA A 181 18.04 2.60 -14.20
N ARG A 182 18.16 3.10 -15.44
CA ARG A 182 19.46 3.34 -16.08
C ARG A 182 20.15 4.58 -15.53
N VAL A 183 19.37 5.63 -15.24
CA VAL A 183 19.84 6.88 -14.63
C VAL A 183 19.07 7.14 -13.36
N VAL A 184 19.79 7.22 -12.24
CA VAL A 184 19.20 7.44 -10.92
C VAL A 184 19.62 8.79 -10.37
N ILE A 185 18.64 9.62 -10.04
CA ILE A 185 18.82 10.95 -9.47
C ILE A 185 18.28 10.94 -8.06
N VAL A 186 19.17 11.12 -7.09
CA VAL A 186 18.84 11.16 -5.67
C VAL A 186 18.62 12.60 -5.23
N GLU A 187 17.48 12.90 -4.62
CA GLU A 187 17.26 14.11 -3.85
C GLU A 187 17.42 13.78 -2.35
N ALA A 188 18.48 14.30 -1.72
CA ALA A 188 18.83 14.02 -0.34
C ALA A 188 18.56 15.22 0.57
N GLU A 189 18.06 14.96 1.77
CA GLU A 189 17.91 15.98 2.82
C GLU A 189 19.28 16.54 3.25
N HIS A 190 20.27 15.65 3.33
CA HIS A 190 21.64 16.01 3.69
C HIS A 190 22.63 15.39 2.72
N VAL A 191 23.40 16.22 2.02
CA VAL A 191 24.51 15.78 1.19
C VAL A 191 25.79 15.91 1.99
N VAL A 192 26.50 14.79 2.21
CA VAL A 192 27.71 14.69 3.04
C VAL A 192 28.94 14.30 2.20
N GLU A 193 30.13 14.36 2.78
CA GLU A 193 31.36 13.99 2.06
C GLU A 193 31.47 12.46 1.90
N ALA A 194 31.19 11.69 2.95
CA ALA A 194 31.12 10.24 2.95
C ALA A 194 30.18 9.74 4.04
N LEU A 195 29.51 8.62 3.78
CA LEU A 195 28.76 7.85 4.76
C LEU A 195 29.65 6.73 5.33
N ASP A 196 29.37 6.33 6.55
CA ASP A 196 29.94 5.11 7.10
C ASP A 196 29.40 3.88 6.37
N ALA A 197 30.25 2.89 6.15
CA ALA A 197 29.91 1.72 5.33
C ALA A 197 28.66 0.96 5.86
N ASP A 198 28.49 0.89 7.18
CA ASP A 198 27.37 0.21 7.83
C ASP A 198 26.05 1.02 7.77
N GLU A 199 26.11 2.31 7.45
CA GLU A 199 24.94 3.17 7.29
C GLU A 199 24.37 3.17 5.85
N ILE A 200 25.04 2.51 4.90
CA ILE A 200 24.68 2.53 3.48
C ILE A 200 23.56 1.53 3.21
N ASP A 201 22.35 2.03 2.96
CA ASP A 201 21.20 1.23 2.54
C ASP A 201 21.19 0.95 1.02
N LEU A 202 21.67 1.91 0.21
CA LEU A 202 21.77 1.77 -1.24
C LEU A 202 23.20 2.16 -1.69
N PRO A 203 23.98 1.19 -2.19
CA PRO A 203 25.33 1.46 -2.69
C PRO A 203 25.34 2.42 -3.88
N GLY A 204 26.32 3.30 -3.92
CA GLY A 204 26.45 4.34 -4.93
C GLY A 204 26.56 3.84 -6.37
N ILE A 205 26.90 2.56 -6.59
CA ILE A 205 26.92 1.98 -7.95
C ILE A 205 25.57 2.11 -8.68
N PHE A 206 24.46 2.16 -7.97
CA PHE A 206 23.13 2.33 -8.53
C PHE A 206 22.76 3.80 -8.78
N VAL A 207 23.51 4.76 -8.25
CA VAL A 207 23.20 6.19 -8.30
C VAL A 207 24.04 6.90 -9.34
N THR A 208 23.41 7.75 -10.15
CA THR A 208 24.10 8.54 -11.18
C THR A 208 24.39 9.96 -10.69
N ARG A 209 23.42 10.60 -10.02
CA ARG A 209 23.49 11.99 -9.57
C ARG A 209 22.89 12.14 -8.18
N VAL A 210 23.45 13.08 -7.41
CA VAL A 210 22.95 13.46 -6.06
C VAL A 210 22.72 14.96 -6.04
N VAL A 211 21.53 15.36 -5.64
CA VAL A 211 21.10 16.77 -5.50
C VAL A 211 20.67 17.01 -4.05
N GLN A 212 21.03 18.17 -3.52
CA GLN A 212 20.55 18.63 -2.22
C GLN A 212 19.07 19.01 -2.32
N GLN A 213 18.25 18.58 -1.37
CA GLN A 213 16.86 19.02 -1.23
C GLN A 213 16.79 20.54 -1.09
N ALA A 214 15.86 21.18 -1.81
CA ALA A 214 15.76 22.65 -1.87
C ALA A 214 15.11 23.29 -0.65
N ALA A 215 14.24 22.54 0.05
CA ALA A 215 13.52 23.02 1.23
C ALA A 215 13.08 21.82 2.09
N GLU A 216 12.81 22.07 3.37
CA GLU A 216 12.19 21.07 4.23
C GLU A 216 10.82 20.66 3.70
N ILE A 217 10.50 19.38 3.85
CA ILE A 217 9.16 18.88 3.54
C ILE A 217 8.24 19.27 4.68
N VAL A 218 7.18 19.97 4.33
CA VAL A 218 6.10 20.22 5.27
C VAL A 218 5.42 18.87 5.54
N PRO A 219 5.43 18.39 6.80
CA PRO A 219 4.78 17.14 7.14
C PRO A 219 3.30 17.17 6.74
N PHE A 220 2.84 16.10 6.14
CA PHE A 220 1.42 15.98 5.85
C PHE A 220 0.69 15.76 7.19
N PRO A 221 -0.42 16.46 7.48
CA PRO A 221 -1.14 16.25 8.73
C PRO A 221 -1.90 14.92 8.69
N THR A 222 -1.18 13.84 8.97
CA THR A 222 -1.71 12.46 9.01
C THR A 222 -1.85 11.94 10.44
N VAL A 223 -1.94 12.85 11.40
CA VAL A 223 -2.39 12.48 12.75
C VAL A 223 -3.87 12.11 12.64
N ARG A 224 -4.22 10.90 13.05
CA ARG A 224 -5.60 10.49 13.11
C ARG A 224 -6.33 11.43 14.07
N ARG A 225 -7.17 12.31 13.54
CA ARG A 225 -8.07 13.08 14.39
C ARG A 225 -9.04 12.07 14.98
N GLY A 226 -8.98 11.86 16.28
CA GLY A 226 -9.99 11.11 17.02
C GLY A 226 -11.35 11.71 16.68
N GLY A 227 -12.02 11.14 15.69
CA GLY A 227 -13.29 11.66 15.22
C GLY A 227 -14.42 11.02 16.00
N ALA A 228 -15.47 11.78 16.28
CA ALA A 228 -16.74 11.29 16.83
C ALA A 228 -17.30 10.07 16.08
N ASP A 229 -16.78 9.79 14.89
CA ASP A 229 -17.20 8.70 14.00
C ASP A 229 -16.73 7.29 14.42
N ILE A 230 -15.63 7.18 15.18
CA ILE A 230 -15.15 5.84 15.61
C ILE A 230 -15.91 5.29 16.83
N ASP A 231 -16.52 6.18 17.61
CA ASP A 231 -17.29 5.87 18.81
C ASP A 231 -18.81 6.02 18.59
N THR A 232 -19.23 6.32 17.34
CA THR A 232 -20.63 6.44 16.97
C THR A 232 -21.11 5.15 16.33
N PRO A 233 -22.08 4.42 16.94
CA PRO A 233 -22.60 3.19 16.39
C PRO A 233 -23.55 3.45 15.21
N VAL A 234 -23.53 2.56 14.22
CA VAL A 234 -24.59 2.49 13.21
C VAL A 234 -25.85 1.94 13.86
N ARG A 235 -27.03 2.45 13.46
CA ARG A 235 -28.29 2.02 14.01
C ARG A 235 -29.16 1.30 12.98
N TYR A 236 -29.77 0.19 13.44
CA TYR A 236 -30.67 -0.67 12.69
C TYR A 236 -31.99 -0.77 13.46
N ASP A 237 -33.02 -0.15 12.94
CA ASP A 237 -34.35 -0.07 13.57
C ASP A 237 -34.32 0.36 15.06
N GLY A 238 -33.45 1.36 15.35
CA GLY A 238 -33.27 1.93 16.68
C GLY A 238 -32.24 1.20 17.56
N LYS A 239 -31.84 -0.03 17.25
CA LYS A 239 -30.78 -0.77 17.95
C LYS A 239 -29.40 -0.31 17.47
N ALA A 240 -28.44 -0.22 18.37
CA ALA A 240 -27.06 0.14 18.06
C ALA A 240 -26.22 -1.11 17.77
N GLY A 241 -25.52 -1.13 16.64
CA GLY A 241 -24.45 -2.09 16.37
C GLY A 241 -23.18 -1.71 17.15
N TRP A 242 -22.12 -2.51 17.02
CA TRP A 242 -20.80 -2.14 17.53
C TRP A 242 -20.28 -0.85 16.87
N THR A 243 -19.65 -0.01 17.65
CA THR A 243 -18.83 1.10 17.13
C THR A 243 -17.61 0.55 16.40
N ARG A 244 -16.92 1.36 15.60
CA ARG A 244 -15.67 0.95 14.94
C ARG A 244 -14.58 0.56 15.95
N ARG A 245 -14.54 1.24 17.10
CA ARG A 245 -13.64 0.89 18.20
C ARG A 245 -13.96 -0.49 18.80
N GLU A 246 -15.23 -0.75 19.06
CA GLU A 246 -15.67 -2.07 19.58
C GLU A 246 -15.42 -3.17 18.55
N MET A 247 -15.66 -2.94 17.25
CA MET A 247 -15.29 -3.87 16.19
C MET A 247 -13.79 -4.21 16.22
N ALA A 248 -12.93 -3.20 16.43
CA ALA A 248 -11.48 -3.40 16.51
C ALA A 248 -11.08 -4.23 17.74
N GLY A 249 -11.71 -3.99 18.88
CA GLY A 249 -11.52 -4.81 20.08
C GLY A 249 -11.95 -6.27 19.85
N VAL A 250 -13.13 -6.48 19.24
CA VAL A 250 -13.62 -7.82 18.88
C VAL A 250 -12.68 -8.53 17.90
N ALA A 251 -12.16 -7.81 16.90
CA ALA A 251 -11.20 -8.37 15.96
C ALA A 251 -9.87 -8.73 16.64
N ALA A 252 -9.38 -7.87 17.54
CA ALA A 252 -8.17 -8.15 18.31
C ALA A 252 -8.26 -9.42 19.15
N GLU A 253 -9.43 -9.69 19.78
CA GLU A 253 -9.66 -10.92 20.55
C GLU A 253 -9.52 -12.21 19.72
N LEU A 254 -9.69 -12.13 18.39
CA LEU A 254 -9.59 -13.27 17.47
C LEU A 254 -8.16 -13.54 16.99
N LEU A 255 -7.22 -12.62 17.26
CA LEU A 255 -5.83 -12.78 16.83
C LEU A 255 -5.11 -13.83 17.69
N PRO A 256 -4.42 -14.80 17.07
CA PRO A 256 -3.58 -15.75 17.79
C PRO A 256 -2.35 -15.05 18.39
N GLU A 257 -1.80 -15.66 19.43
CA GLU A 257 -0.55 -15.23 20.06
C GLU A 257 0.40 -16.43 20.22
N PRO A 258 1.69 -16.29 19.87
CA PRO A 258 2.31 -15.12 19.22
C PRO A 258 1.92 -15.00 17.73
N SER A 259 1.91 -13.76 17.16
CA SER A 259 1.63 -13.60 15.72
C SER A 259 2.18 -12.30 15.11
N TYR A 260 2.45 -12.36 13.79
CA TYR A 260 2.70 -11.20 12.93
C TYR A 260 1.42 -10.84 12.16
N VAL A 261 0.93 -9.61 12.33
CA VAL A 261 -0.38 -9.19 11.83
C VAL A 261 -0.25 -8.00 10.90
N ASN A 262 -0.72 -8.12 9.65
CA ASN A 262 -0.84 -6.97 8.76
C ASN A 262 -2.20 -6.28 8.95
N LEU A 263 -2.18 -4.97 9.13
CA LEU A 263 -3.36 -4.14 9.32
C LEU A 263 -3.60 -3.26 8.08
N GLY A 264 -4.65 -3.58 7.32
CA GLY A 264 -5.11 -2.80 6.18
C GLY A 264 -5.65 -1.42 6.57
N LEU A 265 -5.88 -0.58 5.56
CA LEU A 265 -6.34 0.80 5.72
C LEU A 265 -7.74 0.91 6.33
N GLY A 266 -7.99 1.99 7.05
CA GLY A 266 -9.31 2.32 7.60
C GLY A 266 -9.61 1.67 8.96
N ILE A 267 -10.74 0.97 9.10
CA ILE A 267 -11.14 0.33 10.36
C ILE A 267 -10.07 -0.65 10.89
N PRO A 268 -9.43 -1.48 10.05
CA PRO A 268 -8.41 -2.42 10.51
C PRO A 268 -7.26 -1.78 11.29
N THR A 269 -6.84 -0.57 10.94
CA THR A 269 -5.74 0.11 11.66
C THR A 269 -6.07 0.39 13.14
N LEU A 270 -7.34 0.41 13.54
CA LEU A 270 -7.73 0.59 14.94
C LEU A 270 -7.37 -0.60 15.84
N VAL A 271 -7.11 -1.77 15.23
CA VAL A 271 -6.76 -2.99 15.98
C VAL A 271 -5.44 -2.83 16.73
N SER A 272 -4.49 -2.01 16.22
CA SER A 272 -3.24 -1.72 16.92
C SER A 272 -3.43 -1.12 18.32
N ASN A 273 -4.55 -0.45 18.59
CA ASN A 273 -4.85 0.09 19.91
C ASN A 273 -5.24 -1.00 20.95
N PHE A 274 -5.31 -2.27 20.53
CA PHE A 274 -5.68 -3.40 21.36
C PHE A 274 -4.61 -4.50 21.38
N THR A 275 -3.40 -4.21 20.91
CA THR A 275 -2.28 -5.15 20.82
C THR A 275 -1.19 -4.87 21.87
N GLU A 276 -1.25 -3.75 22.58
CA GLU A 276 -0.30 -3.40 23.64
C GLU A 276 -0.22 -4.50 24.71
N GLY A 277 1.00 -4.91 25.05
CA GLY A 277 1.27 -5.94 26.06
C GLY A 277 0.94 -7.39 25.64
N ARG A 278 0.59 -7.59 24.37
CA ARG A 278 0.35 -8.90 23.75
C ARG A 278 1.53 -9.32 22.85
N ASP A 279 1.71 -10.62 22.66
CA ASP A 279 2.73 -11.15 21.73
C ASP A 279 2.27 -11.01 20.27
N ILE A 280 1.90 -9.77 19.85
CA ILE A 280 1.44 -9.43 18.51
C ILE A 280 2.35 -8.35 17.95
N VAL A 281 2.99 -8.64 16.82
CA VAL A 281 3.83 -7.69 16.10
C VAL A 281 3.09 -7.23 14.84
N THR A 282 2.79 -5.94 14.75
CA THR A 282 2.13 -5.37 13.57
C THR A 282 3.10 -5.24 12.40
N HIS A 283 2.63 -5.53 11.20
CA HIS A 283 3.35 -5.36 9.93
C HIS A 283 2.66 -4.29 9.10
N ALA A 284 3.43 -3.38 8.53
CA ALA A 284 2.98 -2.38 7.57
C ALA A 284 3.77 -2.49 6.26
N GLU A 285 3.06 -2.59 5.12
CA GLU A 285 3.68 -2.86 3.81
C GLU A 285 4.62 -1.76 3.32
N ASN A 286 4.57 -0.57 3.90
CA ASN A 286 5.50 0.52 3.59
C ASN A 286 6.91 0.34 4.20
N GLY A 287 7.13 -0.73 4.98
CA GLY A 287 8.44 -1.13 5.47
C GLY A 287 8.64 -0.98 6.98
N LEU A 288 7.64 -1.34 7.79
CA LEU A 288 7.71 -1.29 9.26
C LEU A 288 7.14 -2.56 9.88
N LEU A 289 7.89 -3.19 10.78
CA LEU A 289 7.40 -4.12 11.79
C LEU A 289 7.40 -3.43 13.14
N GLY A 290 6.38 -3.74 13.98
CA GLY A 290 6.26 -3.18 15.32
C GLY A 290 5.77 -1.73 15.33
N ALA A 291 4.76 -1.42 14.50
CA ALA A 291 4.00 -0.17 14.64
C ALA A 291 3.09 -0.28 15.86
N GLY A 292 3.31 0.56 16.85
CA GLY A 292 2.51 0.67 18.06
C GLY A 292 1.30 1.61 17.90
N GLU A 293 0.98 2.33 18.97
CA GLU A 293 -0.14 3.26 19.00
C GLU A 293 0.05 4.48 18.06
N ASP A 294 -1.06 5.13 17.74
CA ASP A 294 -1.04 6.37 16.96
C ASP A 294 -0.29 7.48 17.72
N ALA A 295 0.68 8.14 17.06
CA ALA A 295 1.39 9.29 17.60
C ALA A 295 0.50 10.53 17.64
N THR A 296 0.80 11.45 18.59
CA THR A 296 0.09 12.71 18.74
C THR A 296 0.75 13.83 17.93
N PRO A 297 0.07 14.99 17.74
CA PRO A 297 0.67 16.15 17.08
C PRO A 297 1.94 16.70 17.75
N ASP A 298 2.15 16.38 19.04
CA ASP A 298 3.25 16.93 19.83
C ASP A 298 4.47 16.01 19.90
N ASP A 299 4.33 14.72 19.50
CA ASP A 299 5.37 13.69 19.67
C ASP A 299 5.59 12.78 18.45
N TYR A 300 5.03 13.12 17.28
CA TYR A 300 5.23 12.33 16.07
C TYR A 300 6.62 12.48 15.46
N ASP A 301 7.10 11.43 14.82
CA ASP A 301 8.25 11.47 13.92
C ASP A 301 7.75 11.38 12.47
N GLN A 302 8.16 12.35 11.62
CA GLN A 302 7.69 12.43 10.23
C GLN A 302 8.12 11.25 9.34
N ASP A 303 9.14 10.48 9.75
CA ASP A 303 9.64 9.32 9.02
C ASP A 303 9.10 7.99 9.58
N ILE A 304 8.21 8.04 10.58
CA ILE A 304 7.64 6.87 11.24
C ILE A 304 6.11 6.91 11.10
N TYR A 305 5.60 6.20 10.11
CA TYR A 305 4.16 6.09 9.85
C TYR A 305 3.80 4.71 9.28
N ASN A 306 2.57 4.29 9.55
CA ASN A 306 2.04 3.02 9.05
C ASN A 306 1.61 3.12 7.56
N ALA A 307 1.15 2.01 6.99
CA ALA A 307 0.69 1.95 5.59
C ALA A 307 -0.49 2.89 5.29
N GLY A 308 -1.26 3.28 6.31
CA GLY A 308 -2.32 4.29 6.22
C GLY A 308 -1.82 5.73 6.18
N SER A 309 -0.50 5.94 6.25
CA SER A 309 0.14 7.24 6.39
C SER A 309 -0.19 7.95 7.72
N TYR A 310 -0.57 7.21 8.76
CA TYR A 310 -0.73 7.73 10.12
C TYR A 310 0.59 7.58 10.86
N TYR A 311 1.01 8.65 11.55
CA TYR A 311 2.18 8.61 12.42
C TYR A 311 1.92 7.70 13.61
N VAL A 312 2.91 6.86 13.94
CA VAL A 312 2.82 5.84 14.99
C VAL A 312 4.07 5.85 15.85
N HIS A 313 3.94 5.38 17.08
CA HIS A 313 5.08 5.02 17.91
C HIS A 313 5.64 3.67 17.50
N LEU A 314 6.83 3.32 17.99
CA LEU A 314 7.47 2.04 17.75
C LEU A 314 7.38 1.17 18.99
N ASP A 315 6.96 -0.07 18.82
CA ASP A 315 7.02 -1.08 19.84
C ASP A 315 8.46 -1.62 20.01
N GLY A 316 8.73 -2.25 21.15
CA GLY A 316 10.01 -2.90 21.41
C GLY A 316 10.31 -3.98 20.35
N GLY A 317 11.49 -3.92 19.71
CA GLY A 317 11.88 -4.84 18.63
C GLY A 317 11.43 -4.42 17.24
N ALA A 318 10.88 -3.21 17.08
CA ALA A 318 10.52 -2.66 15.77
C ALA A 318 11.70 -2.63 14.80
N SER A 319 11.42 -2.79 13.50
CA SER A 319 12.43 -2.76 12.45
C SER A 319 11.91 -2.12 11.16
N PHE A 320 12.84 -1.47 10.42
CA PHE A 320 12.57 -0.85 9.14
C PHE A 320 13.22 -1.63 8.00
N PHE A 321 12.53 -1.70 6.86
CA PHE A 321 13.00 -2.39 5.65
C PHE A 321 12.38 -1.74 4.41
N ASP A 322 12.83 -2.17 3.24
CA ASP A 322 12.25 -1.70 1.97
C ASP A 322 10.98 -2.50 1.58
N SER A 323 10.28 -2.02 0.56
CA SER A 323 9.05 -2.68 0.09
C SER A 323 9.32 -4.06 -0.51
N VAL A 324 10.52 -4.35 -1.04
CA VAL A 324 10.86 -5.69 -1.55
C VAL A 324 10.79 -6.69 -0.39
N THR A 325 11.53 -6.41 0.69
CA THR A 325 11.52 -7.24 1.91
C THR A 325 10.12 -7.36 2.53
N SER A 326 9.36 -6.26 2.53
CA SER A 326 7.98 -6.27 3.03
C SER A 326 7.10 -7.29 2.29
N PHE A 327 7.10 -7.25 0.96
CA PHE A 327 6.30 -8.17 0.16
C PHE A 327 6.89 -9.59 0.08
N GLU A 328 8.18 -9.78 0.32
CA GLU A 328 8.78 -11.10 0.56
C GLU A 328 8.21 -11.73 1.83
N MET A 329 8.06 -10.98 2.93
CA MET A 329 7.42 -11.47 4.15
C MET A 329 5.97 -11.90 3.90
N ILE A 330 5.18 -11.10 3.17
CA ILE A 330 3.78 -11.37 2.86
C ILE A 330 3.66 -12.63 1.98
N ARG A 331 4.29 -12.64 0.80
CA ARG A 331 4.20 -13.74 -0.16
C ARG A 331 4.91 -15.01 0.32
N GLY A 332 5.93 -14.85 1.14
CA GLY A 332 6.70 -15.94 1.76
C GLY A 332 6.04 -16.55 2.99
N GLY A 333 4.81 -16.13 3.36
CA GLY A 333 4.04 -16.71 4.46
C GLY A 333 4.65 -16.46 5.85
N LYS A 334 5.26 -15.27 6.04
CA LYS A 334 5.81 -14.84 7.35
C LYS A 334 4.83 -13.98 8.15
N VAL A 335 3.76 -13.53 7.52
CA VAL A 335 2.64 -12.86 8.16
C VAL A 335 1.60 -13.92 8.47
N ASP A 336 1.19 -14.02 9.73
CA ASP A 336 0.26 -15.05 10.21
C ASP A 336 -1.19 -14.67 9.97
N PHE A 337 -1.49 -13.37 10.12
CA PHE A 337 -2.85 -12.85 10.06
C PHE A 337 -2.91 -11.53 9.29
N VAL A 338 -3.97 -11.36 8.51
CA VAL A 338 -4.22 -10.14 7.72
C VAL A 338 -5.62 -9.62 8.01
N ILE A 339 -5.75 -8.33 8.28
CA ILE A 339 -7.05 -7.69 8.46
C ILE A 339 -7.23 -6.61 7.37
N LEU A 340 -8.23 -6.77 6.51
CA LEU A 340 -8.51 -5.86 5.39
C LEU A 340 -9.90 -5.22 5.49
N GLY A 341 -10.03 -4.02 4.95
CA GLY A 341 -11.33 -3.45 4.61
C GLY A 341 -11.90 -4.05 3.34
N ALA A 342 -13.24 -4.02 3.17
CA ALA A 342 -13.90 -4.49 1.96
C ALA A 342 -15.05 -3.60 1.51
N LEU A 343 -15.33 -3.67 0.20
CA LEU A 343 -16.57 -3.19 -0.41
C LEU A 343 -17.62 -4.30 -0.36
N GLN A 344 -17.24 -5.54 -0.75
CA GLN A 344 -18.09 -6.74 -0.69
C GLN A 344 -17.30 -7.98 -0.31
N VAL A 345 -17.97 -8.92 0.38
CA VAL A 345 -17.53 -10.30 0.57
C VAL A 345 -18.67 -11.22 0.14
N ASP A 346 -18.36 -12.29 -0.61
CA ASP A 346 -19.38 -13.22 -1.06
C ASP A 346 -19.39 -14.56 -0.30
N SER A 347 -20.45 -15.34 -0.54
CA SER A 347 -20.68 -16.63 0.13
C SER A 347 -19.60 -17.68 -0.13
N TYR A 348 -18.73 -17.46 -1.12
CA TYR A 348 -17.57 -18.31 -1.42
C TYR A 348 -16.29 -17.86 -0.72
N GLY A 349 -16.36 -16.75 0.02
CA GLY A 349 -15.21 -16.13 0.67
C GLY A 349 -14.35 -15.29 -0.28
N SER A 350 -14.89 -14.89 -1.43
CA SER A 350 -14.19 -13.96 -2.32
C SER A 350 -14.33 -12.52 -1.80
N LEU A 351 -13.31 -11.71 -2.05
CA LEU A 351 -13.18 -10.34 -1.57
C LEU A 351 -13.14 -9.36 -2.73
N ALA A 352 -13.90 -8.27 -2.64
CA ALA A 352 -13.81 -7.10 -3.51
C ALA A 352 -13.55 -5.84 -2.67
N SER A 353 -12.44 -5.14 -2.90
CA SER A 353 -12.03 -4.01 -2.03
C SER A 353 -11.45 -2.81 -2.77
N TRP A 354 -11.11 -2.88 -4.06
CA TRP A 354 -10.27 -1.90 -4.71
C TRP A 354 -10.98 -0.97 -5.70
N ALA A 355 -12.13 -1.35 -6.25
CA ALA A 355 -12.91 -0.54 -7.17
C ALA A 355 -14.39 -0.92 -7.12
N THR A 356 -15.27 0.04 -7.45
CA THR A 356 -16.68 -0.18 -7.80
C THR A 356 -16.80 -0.44 -9.31
N ALA A 357 -17.96 -0.92 -9.77
CA ALA A 357 -18.15 -1.34 -11.16
C ALA A 357 -17.97 -0.21 -12.19
N ASP A 358 -18.29 1.01 -11.79
CA ASP A 358 -18.28 2.24 -12.61
C ASP A 358 -16.96 3.02 -12.56
N ARG A 359 -16.00 2.59 -11.75
CA ARG A 359 -14.75 3.31 -11.54
C ARG A 359 -13.70 2.96 -12.60
N HIS A 360 -13.12 3.97 -13.26
CA HIS A 360 -12.08 3.81 -14.27
C HIS A 360 -10.67 3.59 -13.68
N GLY A 361 -10.46 4.03 -12.45
CA GLY A 361 -9.26 3.79 -11.65
C GLY A 361 -9.50 2.83 -10.50
N GLY A 362 -8.58 2.79 -9.53
CA GLY A 362 -8.75 1.95 -8.35
C GLY A 362 -7.66 2.12 -7.31
N THR A 363 -7.86 1.44 -6.18
CA THR A 363 -6.93 1.41 -5.06
C THR A 363 -6.64 -0.05 -4.72
N ILE A 364 -5.81 -0.71 -5.55
CA ILE A 364 -5.42 -2.11 -5.32
C ILE A 364 -4.53 -2.19 -4.08
N GLY A 365 -3.49 -1.37 -4.01
CA GLY A 365 -2.51 -1.41 -2.91
C GLY A 365 -1.91 -2.80 -2.75
N GLY A 366 -1.62 -3.18 -1.51
CA GLY A 366 -1.11 -4.51 -1.13
C GLY A 366 -2.18 -5.58 -0.96
N ALA A 367 -3.49 -5.25 -1.09
CA ALA A 367 -4.57 -6.16 -0.72
C ALA A 367 -4.58 -7.49 -1.50
N MET A 368 -4.21 -7.48 -2.80
CA MET A 368 -4.15 -8.71 -3.60
C MET A 368 -2.96 -9.61 -3.19
N ASP A 369 -1.83 -9.01 -2.82
CA ASP A 369 -0.66 -9.74 -2.32
C ASP A 369 -0.98 -10.37 -0.95
N LEU A 370 -1.62 -9.61 -0.07
CA LEU A 370 -2.07 -10.07 1.25
C LEU A 370 -3.10 -11.20 1.13
N ALA A 371 -4.05 -11.10 0.21
CA ALA A 371 -5.04 -12.14 -0.05
C ALA A 371 -4.44 -13.43 -0.64
N ALA A 372 -3.29 -13.35 -1.32
CA ALA A 372 -2.60 -14.48 -1.94
C ALA A 372 -1.47 -15.05 -1.08
N GLY A 373 -1.09 -14.38 0.02
CA GLY A 373 0.09 -14.71 0.84
C GLY A 373 -0.05 -15.94 1.75
N GLY A 374 -1.25 -16.51 1.86
CA GLY A 374 -1.50 -17.72 2.67
C GLY A 374 -1.72 -17.47 4.16
N ALA A 375 -1.71 -16.22 4.62
CA ALA A 375 -2.13 -15.83 5.97
C ALA A 375 -3.64 -16.01 6.16
N GLN A 376 -4.09 -16.19 7.40
CA GLN A 376 -5.52 -16.09 7.72
C GLN A 376 -6.03 -14.68 7.45
N LEU A 377 -7.12 -14.56 6.70
CA LEU A 377 -7.66 -13.27 6.28
C LEU A 377 -8.98 -12.93 6.95
N MET A 378 -8.96 -11.84 7.70
CA MET A 378 -10.16 -11.23 8.30
C MET A 378 -10.55 -9.98 7.52
N VAL A 379 -11.83 -9.85 7.24
CA VAL A 379 -12.40 -8.60 6.71
C VAL A 379 -13.09 -7.83 7.83
N MET A 380 -12.77 -6.53 7.96
CA MET A 380 -13.50 -5.60 8.83
C MET A 380 -14.20 -4.53 8.00
N MET A 381 -15.53 -4.45 8.10
CA MET A 381 -16.33 -3.49 7.35
C MET A 381 -17.69 -3.24 8.04
N PRO A 382 -18.36 -2.10 7.79
CA PRO A 382 -19.79 -1.94 8.15
C PRO A 382 -20.62 -3.05 7.51
N HIS A 383 -21.67 -3.49 8.17
CA HIS A 383 -22.54 -4.56 7.68
C HIS A 383 -23.28 -4.18 6.38
N LEU A 384 -23.75 -2.94 6.33
CA LEU A 384 -24.35 -2.33 5.15
C LEU A 384 -23.58 -1.09 4.70
N THR A 385 -23.87 -0.61 3.49
CA THR A 385 -23.42 0.72 3.04
C THR A 385 -24.23 1.83 3.76
N ASN A 386 -23.81 3.09 3.60
CA ASN A 386 -24.59 4.23 4.10
C ASN A 386 -26.00 4.28 3.47
N ASP A 387 -26.15 3.82 2.24
CA ASP A 387 -27.43 3.72 1.50
C ASP A 387 -28.18 2.43 1.80
N LYS A 388 -27.71 1.64 2.79
CA LYS A 388 -28.24 0.35 3.23
C LYS A 388 -28.12 -0.77 2.20
N ASP A 389 -27.23 -0.67 1.24
CA ASP A 389 -26.93 -1.76 0.31
C ASP A 389 -26.14 -2.89 1.00
N GLN A 390 -26.31 -4.10 0.47
CA GLN A 390 -25.67 -5.30 0.95
C GLN A 390 -24.16 -5.30 0.66
N LYS A 391 -23.36 -5.62 1.67
CA LYS A 391 -21.92 -5.85 1.53
C LYS A 391 -21.55 -7.32 1.69
N LEU A 392 -22.35 -8.08 2.39
CA LEU A 392 -22.29 -9.54 2.50
C LEU A 392 -23.25 -10.13 1.48
N VAL A 393 -22.73 -10.47 0.29
CA VAL A 393 -23.53 -10.80 -0.89
C VAL A 393 -23.42 -12.27 -1.28
N ARG A 394 -24.36 -12.79 -2.07
CA ARG A 394 -24.24 -14.17 -2.61
C ARG A 394 -23.05 -14.31 -3.54
N ARG A 395 -22.78 -13.29 -4.36
CA ARG A 395 -21.63 -13.21 -5.24
C ARG A 395 -21.21 -11.76 -5.41
N CYS A 396 -19.90 -11.49 -5.33
CA CYS A 396 -19.37 -10.16 -5.56
C CYS A 396 -19.74 -9.65 -6.96
N THR A 397 -20.20 -8.39 -7.02
CA THR A 397 -20.50 -7.66 -8.26
C THR A 397 -19.39 -6.68 -8.63
N TYR A 398 -18.53 -6.34 -7.69
CA TYR A 398 -17.36 -5.51 -7.91
C TYR A 398 -16.13 -6.33 -8.27
N PRO A 399 -15.11 -5.73 -8.92
CA PRO A 399 -13.87 -6.41 -9.28
C PRO A 399 -13.21 -7.06 -8.06
N LEU A 400 -12.88 -8.36 -8.20
CA LEU A 400 -12.32 -9.14 -7.09
C LEU A 400 -10.88 -8.70 -6.75
N THR A 401 -10.59 -8.73 -5.45
CA THR A 401 -9.25 -8.62 -4.86
C THR A 401 -8.63 -10.00 -4.69
N GLY A 402 -9.42 -10.98 -4.29
CA GLY A 402 -9.03 -12.36 -4.11
C GLY A 402 -10.24 -13.30 -4.17
N VAL A 403 -9.98 -14.56 -4.52
CA VAL A 403 -11.00 -15.60 -4.69
C VAL A 403 -10.91 -16.58 -3.53
N GLY A 404 -12.00 -16.76 -2.78
CA GLY A 404 -12.10 -17.77 -1.73
C GLY A 404 -11.10 -17.61 -0.58
N CYS A 405 -10.59 -16.40 -0.33
CA CYS A 405 -9.49 -16.10 0.58
C CYS A 405 -9.91 -15.60 1.96
N VAL A 406 -11.21 -15.31 2.19
CA VAL A 406 -11.70 -14.75 3.46
C VAL A 406 -12.03 -15.85 4.44
N ASP A 407 -11.40 -15.82 5.62
CA ASP A 407 -11.66 -16.76 6.73
C ASP A 407 -12.62 -16.16 7.75
N TYR A 408 -12.46 -14.88 8.09
CA TYR A 408 -13.29 -14.18 9.07
C TYR A 408 -13.88 -12.90 8.49
N VAL A 409 -15.07 -12.55 8.97
CA VAL A 409 -15.66 -11.22 8.74
C VAL A 409 -16.14 -10.66 10.07
N VAL A 410 -15.70 -9.45 10.40
CA VAL A 410 -16.19 -8.66 11.53
C VAL A 410 -16.93 -7.45 10.98
N THR A 411 -18.21 -7.39 11.28
CA THR A 411 -19.05 -6.21 10.98
C THR A 411 -19.51 -5.55 12.28
N ASP A 412 -20.17 -4.45 12.18
CA ASP A 412 -20.82 -3.81 13.34
C ASP A 412 -22.03 -4.60 13.89
N LEU A 413 -22.44 -5.71 13.22
CA LEU A 413 -23.51 -6.59 13.68
C LEU A 413 -23.07 -7.97 14.12
N CYS A 414 -22.01 -8.51 13.53
CA CYS A 414 -21.61 -9.90 13.81
C CYS A 414 -20.15 -10.22 13.50
N VAL A 415 -19.70 -11.33 14.04
CA VAL A 415 -18.49 -12.05 13.66
C VAL A 415 -18.88 -13.31 12.90
N LEU A 416 -18.34 -13.47 11.72
CA LEU A 416 -18.49 -14.64 10.87
C LEU A 416 -17.16 -15.38 10.77
N HIS A 417 -17.18 -16.71 10.83
CA HIS A 417 -16.04 -17.58 10.54
C HIS A 417 -16.40 -18.54 9.42
N ARG A 418 -15.55 -18.69 8.43
CA ARG A 418 -15.75 -19.59 7.31
C ARG A 418 -15.27 -21.00 7.64
N VAL A 419 -16.20 -21.91 7.87
CA VAL A 419 -15.95 -23.33 8.19
C VAL A 419 -16.56 -24.19 7.09
N ASP A 420 -15.80 -25.13 6.55
CA ASP A 420 -16.21 -26.03 5.47
C ASP A 420 -16.87 -25.30 4.29
N GLY A 421 -16.31 -24.12 3.94
CA GLY A 421 -16.78 -23.30 2.83
C GLY A 421 -18.06 -22.49 3.11
N ARG A 422 -18.56 -22.45 4.34
CA ARG A 422 -19.76 -21.71 4.74
C ARG A 422 -19.44 -20.71 5.85
N PHE A 423 -20.12 -19.56 5.85
CA PHE A 423 -20.01 -18.59 6.93
C PHE A 423 -20.94 -18.92 8.07
N VAL A 424 -20.34 -19.13 9.26
CA VAL A 424 -21.01 -19.45 10.52
C VAL A 424 -20.94 -18.23 11.42
N VAL A 425 -22.09 -17.82 11.99
CA VAL A 425 -22.14 -16.71 12.94
C VAL A 425 -21.58 -17.16 14.28
N GLN A 426 -20.46 -16.60 14.71
CA GLN A 426 -19.79 -16.89 15.97
C GLN A 426 -20.27 -15.98 17.12
N ARG A 427 -20.57 -14.73 16.79
CA ARG A 427 -20.99 -13.71 17.75
C ARG A 427 -21.92 -12.71 17.06
N VAL A 428 -22.90 -12.18 17.78
CA VAL A 428 -23.72 -11.05 17.35
C VAL A 428 -23.54 -9.87 18.29
N ALA A 429 -23.75 -8.65 17.79
CA ALA A 429 -23.70 -7.44 18.58
C ALA A 429 -24.76 -7.43 19.67
N PRO A 430 -24.52 -6.82 20.85
CA PRO A 430 -25.50 -6.73 21.93
C PRO A 430 -26.85 -6.17 21.46
N GLY A 431 -27.93 -6.84 21.84
CA GLY A 431 -29.29 -6.44 21.47
C GLY A 431 -29.79 -6.99 20.13
N PHE A 432 -28.94 -7.69 19.37
CA PHE A 432 -29.34 -8.44 18.16
C PHE A 432 -29.37 -9.94 18.41
N ASN A 433 -30.12 -10.65 17.56
CA ASN A 433 -30.11 -12.10 17.48
C ASN A 433 -29.77 -12.57 16.05
N PHE A 434 -29.60 -13.87 15.87
CA PHE A 434 -29.25 -14.48 14.59
C PHE A 434 -30.22 -14.13 13.47
N ASP A 435 -31.55 -14.23 13.73
CA ASP A 435 -32.58 -14.00 12.69
C ASP A 435 -32.57 -12.56 12.20
N GLU A 436 -32.33 -11.59 13.09
CA GLU A 436 -32.20 -10.17 12.73
C GLU A 436 -30.97 -9.91 11.87
N VAL A 437 -29.82 -10.51 12.20
CA VAL A 437 -28.61 -10.39 11.38
C VAL A 437 -28.79 -11.07 10.02
N ALA A 438 -29.39 -12.27 10.01
CA ALA A 438 -29.66 -13.00 8.77
C ALA A 438 -30.63 -12.24 7.84
N ALA A 439 -31.64 -11.55 8.40
CA ALA A 439 -32.55 -10.71 7.62
C ALA A 439 -31.87 -9.49 6.96
N LEU A 440 -30.76 -9.02 7.53
CA LEU A 440 -29.93 -7.92 7.01
C LEU A 440 -28.77 -8.39 6.11
N THR A 441 -28.71 -9.70 5.79
CA THR A 441 -27.59 -10.30 5.06
C THR A 441 -28.07 -11.06 3.83
N GLU A 442 -27.56 -10.72 2.65
CA GLU A 442 -27.94 -11.43 1.42
C GLU A 442 -27.31 -12.83 1.32
N MET A 443 -26.06 -12.99 1.78
CA MET A 443 -25.41 -14.29 1.78
C MET A 443 -26.04 -15.25 2.78
N PRO A 444 -26.11 -16.57 2.48
CA PRO A 444 -26.60 -17.55 3.44
C PRO A 444 -25.68 -17.62 4.68
N LEU A 445 -26.24 -17.50 5.86
CA LEU A 445 -25.57 -17.67 7.14
C LEU A 445 -26.05 -18.94 7.84
N THR A 446 -25.17 -19.54 8.65
CA THR A 446 -25.51 -20.64 9.55
C THR A 446 -25.21 -20.22 10.99
N CYS A 447 -25.98 -20.72 11.94
CA CYS A 447 -25.70 -20.53 13.37
C CYS A 447 -24.65 -21.56 13.83
N ALA A 448 -23.76 -21.15 14.76
CA ALA A 448 -22.78 -22.05 15.37
C ALA A 448 -23.45 -23.14 16.22
#